data_9bce80d848b3104f34f7c132ea4932c0
#
_entry.id   9bce80d848b3104f34f7c132ea4932c0
#
_cell.length_a   1.000
_cell.length_b   1.000
_cell.length_c   1.000
_cell.angle_alpha   90.00
_cell.angle_beta   90.00
_cell.angle_gamma   90.00
#
_symmetry.space_group_name_H-M   'P 1'
#
loop_
_entity.id
_entity.type
_entity.pdbx_description
1 polymer ?
#
loop_
_entity_poly.entity_id
_entity_poly.type
_entity_poly.pdbx_seq_one_letter_code
_entity_poly.pdbx_strand_id
1 'polypeptide(L)'
;DEEFDLILTDPPYGDMMGKERTGQSKKHNDDSAPRNYTDSSHDLGNMESEQFLENLRLILERASTRLKKKGYMVVSCKDFQPQPGKTNLLHADIINEIVKIEGMEYKGMRIWHDQAMSLFPFGYPYSFIMNQLHQYILIFRKEG
;
A
#
# COMPACT_ATOMS: atom_id res chain seq x y z
N ASP A 1 13.03 18.53 20.40
CA ASP A 1 12.15 17.80 19.47
C ASP A 1 13.02 17.08 18.47
N GLU A 2 12.86 15.76 18.37
CA GLU A 2 13.68 14.92 17.51
C GLU A 2 13.13 14.96 16.08
N GLU A 3 14.02 15.16 15.11
CA GLU A 3 13.69 15.11 13.68
C GLU A 3 14.37 13.91 13.02
N PHE A 4 13.75 13.36 12.00
CA PHE A 4 14.20 12.16 11.29
C PHE A 4 14.65 12.48 9.87
N ASP A 5 15.58 11.69 9.37
CA ASP A 5 16.05 11.77 7.97
C ASP A 5 15.20 10.93 7.03
N LEU A 6 14.51 9.90 7.57
CA LEU A 6 13.74 8.93 6.82
C LEU A 6 12.47 8.52 7.57
N ILE A 7 11.36 8.50 6.85
CA ILE A 7 10.15 7.77 7.20
C ILE A 7 10.03 6.60 6.22
N LEU A 8 9.96 5.38 6.73
CA LEU A 8 9.75 4.17 5.95
C LEU A 8 8.54 3.42 6.49
N THR A 9 7.56 3.15 5.64
CA THR A 9 6.33 2.48 6.05
C THR A 9 5.79 1.54 4.98
N ASP A 10 5.15 0.46 5.43
CA ASP A 10 4.32 -0.45 4.64
C ASP A 10 2.94 -0.50 5.31
N PRO A 11 2.04 0.46 4.97
CA PRO A 11 0.75 0.57 5.64
C PRO A 11 -0.18 -0.59 5.26
N PRO A 12 -1.10 -1.00 6.15
CA PRO A 12 -2.16 -1.92 5.77
C PRO A 12 -3.07 -1.28 4.71
N TYR A 13 -3.54 -2.09 3.74
CA TYR A 13 -4.24 -1.59 2.56
C TYR A 13 -5.77 -1.63 2.71
N GLY A 14 -6.30 -0.99 3.74
CA GLY A 14 -7.74 -0.96 3.99
C GLY A 14 -8.31 -2.36 4.30
N ASP A 15 -9.57 -2.59 3.97
CA ASP A 15 -10.31 -3.83 4.25
C ASP A 15 -9.80 -5.10 3.53
N MET A 16 -8.64 -5.03 2.89
CA MET A 16 -8.05 -6.15 2.13
C MET A 16 -7.64 -7.34 2.98
N MET A 17 -7.30 -7.10 4.24
CA MET A 17 -6.85 -8.15 5.16
C MET A 17 -7.97 -9.12 5.52
N GLY A 18 -9.21 -8.66 5.52
CA GLY A 18 -10.41 -9.46 5.83
C GLY A 18 -11.04 -10.17 4.63
N LYS A 19 -10.54 -9.96 3.41
CA LYS A 19 -11.14 -10.58 2.21
C LYS A 19 -10.74 -12.03 2.04
N GLU A 20 -11.71 -12.86 1.62
CA GLU A 20 -11.44 -14.26 1.29
C GLU A 20 -10.36 -14.39 0.22
N ARG A 21 -9.41 -15.25 0.47
CA ARG A 21 -8.39 -15.62 -0.52
C ARG A 21 -9.02 -16.43 -1.64
N THR A 22 -8.65 -16.14 -2.87
CA THR A 22 -9.07 -16.88 -4.06
C THR A 22 -7.92 -17.75 -4.60
N GLY A 23 -8.26 -18.82 -5.32
CA GLY A 23 -7.30 -19.66 -6.01
C GLY A 23 -6.56 -20.68 -5.12
N GLN A 24 -5.27 -20.91 -5.40
CA GLN A 24 -4.49 -21.96 -4.70
C GLN A 24 -4.25 -21.68 -3.22
N SER A 25 -4.35 -20.43 -2.79
CA SER A 25 -4.22 -20.09 -1.36
C SER A 25 -5.35 -20.67 -0.49
N LYS A 26 -6.45 -21.11 -1.09
CA LYS A 26 -7.50 -21.89 -0.37
C LYS A 26 -7.05 -23.29 0.04
N LYS A 27 -5.96 -23.81 -0.54
CA LYS A 27 -5.49 -25.20 -0.28
C LYS A 27 -4.52 -25.30 0.90
N HIS A 28 -4.00 -24.20 1.42
CA HIS A 28 -3.15 -24.18 2.59
C HIS A 28 -3.98 -23.84 3.83
N ASN A 29 -3.83 -24.65 4.88
CA ASN A 29 -4.54 -24.50 6.15
C ASN A 29 -4.52 -23.06 6.67
N ASP A 30 -5.67 -22.63 7.18
CA ASP A 30 -6.06 -21.26 7.48
C ASP A 30 -5.27 -20.50 8.55
N ASP A 31 -4.34 -21.13 9.26
CA ASP A 31 -3.61 -20.47 10.37
C ASP A 31 -2.62 -19.39 9.91
N SER A 32 -2.30 -19.34 8.61
CA SER A 32 -1.43 -18.30 8.01
C SER A 32 -2.18 -17.22 7.24
N ALA A 33 -3.51 -17.21 7.30
CA ALA A 33 -4.29 -16.17 6.63
C ALA A 33 -4.04 -14.80 7.29
N PRO A 34 -3.82 -13.73 6.51
CA PRO A 34 -3.75 -12.39 7.08
C PRO A 34 -5.07 -12.09 7.80
N ARG A 35 -4.95 -11.59 9.01
CA ARG A 35 -6.10 -11.16 9.82
C ARG A 35 -5.95 -9.65 10.05
N ASN A 36 -7.08 -8.98 10.26
CA ASN A 36 -7.05 -7.61 10.73
C ASN A 36 -6.26 -7.51 12.03
N TYR A 37 -5.46 -6.47 12.19
CA TYR A 37 -4.66 -6.26 13.40
C TYR A 37 -5.54 -5.99 14.62
N THR A 38 -6.65 -5.30 14.41
CA THR A 38 -7.64 -4.97 15.43
C THR A 38 -9.05 -4.96 14.85
N ASP A 39 -10.07 -4.92 15.72
CA ASP A 39 -11.46 -4.70 15.31
C ASP A 39 -11.85 -3.21 15.34
N SER A 40 -10.90 -2.31 15.56
CA SER A 40 -11.14 -0.88 15.65
C SER A 40 -11.49 -0.27 14.30
N SER A 41 -12.50 0.58 14.24
CA SER A 41 -12.82 1.40 13.07
C SER A 41 -11.76 2.46 12.75
N HIS A 42 -10.84 2.71 13.67
CA HIS A 42 -9.69 3.61 13.47
C HIS A 42 -8.47 2.90 12.87
N ASP A 43 -8.52 1.58 12.73
CA ASP A 43 -7.45 0.81 12.07
C ASP A 43 -7.57 0.97 10.55
N LEU A 44 -6.50 1.43 9.91
CA LEU A 44 -6.43 1.57 8.44
C LEU A 44 -6.78 0.27 7.71
N GLY A 45 -6.49 -0.88 8.32
CA GLY A 45 -6.81 -2.19 7.79
C GLY A 45 -8.30 -2.53 7.72
N ASN A 46 -9.15 -1.74 8.37
CA ASN A 46 -10.61 -1.93 8.42
C ASN A 46 -11.38 -0.88 7.60
N MET A 47 -10.68 0.04 6.93
CA MET A 47 -11.29 1.17 6.23
C MET A 47 -11.57 0.86 4.77
N GLU A 48 -12.65 1.44 4.22
CA GLU A 48 -12.87 1.48 2.79
C GLU A 48 -11.83 2.35 2.07
N SER A 49 -11.66 2.15 0.77
CA SER A 49 -10.54 2.71 0.00
C SER A 49 -10.38 4.22 0.10
N GLU A 50 -11.47 4.99 -0.02
CA GLU A 50 -11.40 6.46 0.06
C GLU A 50 -11.03 6.94 1.48
N GLN A 51 -11.68 6.36 2.49
CA GLN A 51 -11.39 6.66 3.89
C GLN A 51 -9.97 6.24 4.26
N PHE A 52 -9.50 5.10 3.75
CA PHE A 52 -8.12 4.64 3.93
C PHE A 52 -7.12 5.67 3.38
N LEU A 53 -7.29 6.12 2.14
CA LEU A 53 -6.37 7.07 1.50
C LEU A 53 -6.33 8.42 2.23
N GLU A 54 -7.47 8.95 2.64
CA GLU A 54 -7.53 10.18 3.42
C GLU A 54 -6.82 10.05 4.76
N ASN A 55 -7.10 9.00 5.51
CA ASN A 55 -6.48 8.77 6.83
C ASN A 55 -4.98 8.49 6.70
N LEU A 56 -4.56 7.74 5.68
CA LEU A 56 -3.15 7.53 5.39
C LEU A 56 -2.45 8.88 5.15
N ARG A 57 -3.04 9.75 4.32
CA ARG A 57 -2.51 11.10 4.10
C ARG A 57 -2.38 11.89 5.40
N LEU A 58 -3.41 11.93 6.24
CA LEU A 58 -3.38 12.65 7.50
C LEU A 58 -2.30 12.13 8.47
N ILE A 59 -2.13 10.82 8.54
CA ILE A 59 -1.06 10.19 9.36
C ILE A 59 0.32 10.59 8.83
N LEU A 60 0.52 10.50 7.51
CA LEU A 60 1.80 10.83 6.91
C LEU A 60 2.10 12.34 6.93
N GLU A 61 1.08 13.18 6.80
CA GLU A 61 1.19 14.62 7.01
C GLU A 61 1.68 14.95 8.41
N ARG A 62 1.09 14.32 9.43
CA ARG A 62 1.53 14.47 10.81
C ARG A 62 2.94 13.95 11.04
N ALA A 63 3.29 12.82 10.45
CA ALA A 63 4.65 12.28 10.52
C ALA A 63 5.65 13.19 9.80
N SER A 64 5.28 13.80 8.68
CA SER A 64 6.14 14.69 7.90
C SER A 64 6.58 15.94 8.67
N THR A 65 5.83 16.36 9.71
CA THR A 65 6.25 17.47 10.58
C THR A 65 7.56 17.19 11.30
N ARG A 66 7.87 15.90 11.50
CA ARG A 66 9.11 15.42 12.13
C ARG A 66 10.19 15.02 11.12
N LEU A 67 9.89 15.10 9.83
CA LEU A 67 10.87 14.81 8.79
C LEU A 67 11.69 16.08 8.54
N LYS A 68 13.01 15.94 8.52
CA LYS A 68 13.91 17.05 8.18
C LYS A 68 13.66 17.56 6.76
N LYS A 69 13.97 18.81 6.51
CA LYS A 69 14.10 19.32 5.15
C LYS A 69 15.12 18.49 4.38
N LYS A 70 14.79 18.09 3.15
CA LYS A 70 15.54 17.14 2.31
C LYS A 70 15.51 15.68 2.81
N GLY A 71 14.78 15.40 3.88
CA GLY A 71 14.51 14.03 4.31
C GLY A 71 13.56 13.30 3.37
N TYR A 72 13.56 11.98 3.43
CA TYR A 72 12.80 11.11 2.55
C TYR A 72 11.64 10.43 3.27
N MET A 73 10.53 10.29 2.55
CA MET A 73 9.42 9.42 2.93
C MET A 73 9.31 8.31 1.88
N VAL A 74 9.30 7.07 2.33
CA VAL A 74 9.25 5.89 1.48
C VAL A 74 8.06 5.04 1.90
N VAL A 75 7.17 4.78 0.95
CA VAL A 75 5.95 4.02 1.18
C VAL A 75 5.95 2.79 0.29
N SER A 76 5.92 1.61 0.91
CA SER A 76 5.73 0.35 0.19
C SER A 76 4.25 0.10 -0.03
N CYS A 77 3.87 -0.35 -1.20
CA CYS A 77 2.51 -0.77 -1.49
C CYS A 77 2.44 -1.78 -2.64
N LYS A 78 1.30 -2.44 -2.75
CA LYS A 78 0.98 -3.35 -3.84
C LYS A 78 -0.44 -3.08 -4.32
N ASP A 79 -0.65 -3.04 -5.63
CA ASP A 79 -2.00 -2.94 -6.17
C ASP A 79 -2.81 -4.18 -5.83
N PHE A 80 -4.11 -4.01 -5.71
CA PHE A 80 -5.02 -5.12 -5.45
C PHE A 80 -5.17 -6.01 -6.68
N GLN A 81 -5.67 -7.21 -6.46
CA GLN A 81 -6.04 -8.09 -7.55
C GLN A 81 -7.15 -7.46 -8.40
N PRO A 82 -7.09 -7.60 -9.73
CA PRO A 82 -8.18 -7.15 -10.61
C PRO A 82 -9.52 -7.72 -10.15
N GLN A 83 -10.55 -6.90 -10.20
CA GLN A 83 -11.92 -7.29 -9.91
C GLN A 83 -12.85 -6.78 -11.03
N PRO A 84 -13.91 -7.52 -11.39
CA PRO A 84 -14.87 -7.07 -12.39
C PRO A 84 -15.44 -5.69 -12.03
N GLY A 85 -15.41 -4.77 -12.99
CA GLY A 85 -15.97 -3.43 -12.83
C GLY A 85 -15.22 -2.49 -11.90
N LYS A 86 -14.04 -2.88 -11.40
CA LYS A 86 -13.21 -2.03 -10.52
C LYS A 86 -11.84 -1.79 -11.12
N THR A 87 -11.48 -0.52 -11.23
CA THR A 87 -10.12 -0.09 -11.54
C THR A 87 -9.33 -0.02 -10.22
N ASN A 88 -8.12 -0.54 -10.26
CA ASN A 88 -7.25 -0.56 -9.09
C ASN A 88 -5.90 0.08 -9.43
N LEU A 89 -5.67 1.24 -8.85
CA LEU A 89 -4.47 2.05 -9.03
C LEU A 89 -3.92 2.49 -7.68
N LEU A 90 -3.90 1.59 -6.68
CA LEU A 90 -3.55 1.96 -5.30
C LEU A 90 -2.23 2.72 -5.21
N HIS A 91 -1.19 2.29 -5.94
CA HIS A 91 0.10 3.01 -5.95
C HIS A 91 -0.05 4.44 -6.46
N ALA A 92 -0.84 4.67 -7.51
CA ALA A 92 -1.07 5.98 -8.06
C ALA A 92 -1.94 6.85 -7.12
N ASP A 93 -2.95 6.25 -6.50
CA ASP A 93 -3.82 6.93 -5.54
C ASP A 93 -3.02 7.39 -4.32
N ILE A 94 -2.14 6.54 -3.78
CA ILE A 94 -1.23 6.90 -2.68
C ILE A 94 -0.30 8.05 -3.10
N ILE A 95 0.27 8.02 -4.31
CA ILE A 95 1.10 9.12 -4.81
C ILE A 95 0.28 10.42 -4.83
N ASN A 96 -0.92 10.38 -5.40
CA ASN A 96 -1.80 11.54 -5.50
C ASN A 96 -2.20 12.12 -4.13
N GLU A 97 -2.35 11.27 -3.11
CA GLU A 97 -2.63 11.74 -1.75
C GLU A 97 -1.41 12.35 -1.07
N ILE A 98 -0.24 11.71 -1.18
CA ILE A 98 0.96 12.19 -0.48
C ILE A 98 1.47 13.52 -1.05
N VAL A 99 1.36 13.76 -2.36
CA VAL A 99 1.77 15.04 -2.96
C VAL A 99 0.88 16.23 -2.58
N LYS A 100 -0.28 15.98 -1.94
CA LYS A 100 -1.10 17.04 -1.33
C LYS A 100 -0.51 17.57 -0.02
N ILE A 101 0.38 16.81 0.62
CA ILE A 101 1.07 17.23 1.85
C ILE A 101 2.06 18.34 1.48
N GLU A 102 1.94 19.48 2.16
CA GLU A 102 2.77 20.64 1.89
C GLU A 102 4.27 20.31 1.97
N GLY A 103 5.01 20.70 0.95
CA GLY A 103 6.45 20.48 0.84
C GLY A 103 6.87 19.07 0.46
N MET A 104 5.95 18.12 0.28
CA MET A 104 6.29 16.78 -0.15
C MET A 104 6.25 16.66 -1.68
N GLU A 105 7.33 16.16 -2.27
CA GLU A 105 7.44 15.94 -3.71
C GLU A 105 7.71 14.46 -4.02
N TYR A 106 7.02 13.94 -5.02
CA TYR A 106 7.28 12.60 -5.55
C TYR A 106 8.58 12.58 -6.36
N LYS A 107 9.48 11.66 -6.04
CA LYS A 107 10.81 11.54 -6.67
C LYS A 107 10.97 10.27 -7.52
N GLY A 108 9.95 9.45 -7.60
CA GLY A 108 9.96 8.23 -8.39
C GLY A 108 9.66 7.00 -7.55
N MET A 109 9.77 5.84 -8.18
CA MET A 109 9.53 4.55 -7.51
C MET A 109 10.63 3.54 -7.84
N ARG A 110 10.67 2.48 -7.03
CA ARG A 110 11.39 1.24 -7.32
C ARG A 110 10.42 0.09 -7.33
N ILE A 111 10.70 -0.91 -8.10
CA ILE A 111 9.94 -2.15 -8.15
C ILE A 111 10.72 -3.20 -7.37
N TRP A 112 10.06 -3.76 -6.37
CA TRP A 112 10.58 -4.92 -5.66
C TRP A 112 9.92 -6.18 -6.20
N HIS A 113 10.69 -7.02 -6.86
CA HIS A 113 10.24 -8.30 -7.37
C HIS A 113 10.37 -9.38 -6.30
N ASP A 114 9.26 -10.01 -5.95
CA ASP A 114 9.23 -11.12 -5.00
C ASP A 114 9.58 -12.43 -5.72
N GLN A 115 10.81 -12.90 -5.54
CA GLN A 115 11.31 -14.13 -6.15
C GLN A 115 10.71 -15.41 -5.54
N ALA A 116 10.11 -15.31 -4.34
CA ALA A 116 9.47 -16.45 -3.70
C ALA A 116 8.06 -16.74 -4.23
N MET A 117 7.47 -15.78 -4.95
CA MET A 117 6.14 -15.95 -5.53
C MET A 117 6.22 -16.66 -6.89
N SER A 118 5.32 -17.62 -7.10
CA SER A 118 5.17 -18.29 -8.39
C SER A 118 4.30 -17.48 -9.34
N LEU A 119 4.69 -17.47 -10.61
CA LEU A 119 3.86 -16.92 -11.67
C LEU A 119 2.71 -17.88 -11.99
N PHE A 120 1.51 -17.34 -12.06
CA PHE A 120 0.33 -18.04 -12.54
C PHE A 120 -0.01 -17.56 -13.96
N PRO A 121 0.33 -18.34 -15.03
CA PRO A 121 0.23 -17.87 -16.41
C PRO A 121 -1.18 -17.44 -16.82
N PHE A 122 -2.21 -18.11 -16.27
CA PHE A 122 -3.62 -17.78 -16.53
C PHE A 122 -4.16 -16.76 -15.53
N GLY A 123 -3.38 -16.38 -14.53
CA GLY A 123 -3.66 -15.36 -13.56
C GLY A 123 -4.99 -15.55 -12.86
N TYR A 124 -5.74 -14.46 -12.83
CA TYR A 124 -7.08 -14.47 -12.26
C TYR A 124 -8.09 -14.85 -13.34
N PRO A 125 -8.88 -15.93 -13.18
CA PRO A 125 -9.74 -16.50 -14.24
C PRO A 125 -10.71 -15.52 -14.88
N TYR A 126 -11.14 -14.50 -14.12
CA TYR A 126 -12.08 -13.49 -14.60
C TYR A 126 -11.42 -12.34 -15.36
N SER A 127 -10.10 -12.23 -15.35
CA SER A 127 -9.35 -11.14 -15.98
C SER A 127 -8.37 -11.60 -17.03
N PHE A 128 -8.03 -12.88 -17.05
CA PHE A 128 -7.00 -13.47 -17.92
C PHE A 128 -5.67 -12.71 -17.89
N ILE A 129 -5.32 -12.17 -16.72
CA ILE A 129 -4.09 -11.43 -16.49
C ILE A 129 -3.23 -12.15 -15.44
N MET A 130 -1.94 -12.19 -15.67
CA MET A 130 -0.99 -12.81 -14.74
C MET A 130 -1.03 -12.12 -13.36
N ASN A 131 -0.76 -12.89 -12.31
CA ASN A 131 -0.65 -12.34 -10.97
C ASN A 131 0.57 -11.41 -10.84
N GLN A 132 0.47 -10.42 -9.96
CA GLN A 132 1.57 -9.50 -9.67
C GLN A 132 2.62 -10.18 -8.80
N LEU A 133 3.87 -10.16 -9.24
CA LEU A 133 5.05 -10.63 -8.52
C LEU A 133 5.84 -9.49 -7.88
N HIS A 134 5.34 -8.27 -7.92
CA HIS A 134 6.07 -7.07 -7.51
C HIS A 134 5.28 -6.22 -6.52
N GLN A 135 6.03 -5.41 -5.79
CA GLN A 135 5.52 -4.31 -4.98
C GLN A 135 6.16 -3.00 -5.46
N TYR A 136 5.48 -1.91 -5.16
CA TYR A 136 5.96 -0.56 -5.44
C TYR A 136 6.61 0.03 -4.19
N ILE A 137 7.78 0.62 -4.35
CA ILE A 137 8.47 1.40 -3.32
C ILE A 137 8.41 2.84 -3.77
N LEU A 138 7.45 3.60 -3.25
CA LEU A 138 7.19 4.98 -3.62
C LEU A 138 8.11 5.91 -2.82
N ILE A 139 8.81 6.81 -3.50
CA ILE A 139 9.83 7.66 -2.91
C ILE A 139 9.40 9.12 -3.02
N PHE A 140 9.32 9.77 -1.88
CA PHE A 140 9.02 11.18 -1.74
C PHE A 140 10.15 11.89 -0.98
N ARG A 141 10.27 13.19 -1.16
CA ARG A 141 11.23 14.02 -0.47
C ARG A 141 10.58 15.30 0.03
N LYS A 142 10.93 15.72 1.24
CA LYS A 142 10.47 17.00 1.80
C LYS A 142 11.34 18.13 1.27
N GLU A 143 10.77 19.00 0.46
CA GLU A 143 11.49 20.12 -0.18
C GLU A 143 11.25 21.45 0.53
N GLY A 144 10.14 21.59 1.21
CA GLY A 144 9.75 22.77 1.99
C GLY A 144 10.16 22.76 3.45
#